data_3a9bed9a4790340402bb3d5f3df1f17f
#
_entry.id   3a9bed9a4790340402bb3d5f3df1f17f
#
_cell.length_a   1.000
_cell.length_b   1.000
_cell.length_c   1.000
_cell.angle_alpha   90.00
_cell.angle_beta   90.00
_cell.angle_gamma   90.00
#
_symmetry.space_group_name_H-M   'P 1'
#
loop_
_entity.id
_entity.type
_entity.pdbx_description
1 polymer ?
#
loop_
_entity_poly.entity_id
_entity_poly.type
_entity_poly.pdbx_seq_one_letter_code
_entity_poly.pdbx_strand_id
1 'polypeptide(L)'
;MRYSYKRGVTLIELLIVVLILGALAAIAIPRLSQSADTAKKNACATNIDIINSQIELYAADNDGVYPATLTVVTNSITYFPDGPPICPVIDANYPDTLVNDRVDKSAHNHP
;
A
#
# COMPACT_ATOMS: atom_id res chain seq x y z
N MET A 1 45.58 -36.77 16.28
CA MET A 1 45.23 -35.37 16.39
C MET A 1 44.84 -34.81 15.02
N ARG A 2 43.60 -34.46 14.81
CA ARG A 2 43.17 -33.79 13.58
C ARG A 2 43.35 -32.31 13.77
N TYR A 3 44.30 -31.68 13.09
CA TYR A 3 44.39 -30.23 13.01
C TYR A 3 43.27 -29.70 12.14
N SER A 4 42.28 -29.05 12.76
CA SER A 4 41.26 -28.33 12.02
C SER A 4 41.89 -27.03 11.48
N TYR A 5 42.17 -27.00 10.17
CA TYR A 5 42.66 -25.82 9.49
C TYR A 5 41.49 -24.84 9.34
N LYS A 6 41.40 -23.88 10.22
CA LYS A 6 40.45 -22.77 10.09
C LYS A 6 41.01 -21.82 9.03
N ARG A 7 40.41 -21.85 7.84
CA ARG A 7 40.71 -20.87 6.80
C ARG A 7 40.01 -19.57 7.12
N GLY A 8 40.77 -18.51 7.39
CA GLY A 8 40.25 -17.15 7.52
C GLY A 8 40.04 -16.52 6.14
N VAL A 9 39.07 -15.60 6.07
CA VAL A 9 38.83 -14.75 4.90
C VAL A 9 39.92 -13.66 4.85
N THR A 10 40.51 -13.41 3.68
CA THR A 10 41.50 -12.33 3.51
C THR A 10 40.83 -10.97 3.43
N LEU A 11 41.57 -9.90 3.77
CA LEU A 11 41.10 -8.51 3.65
C LEU A 11 40.65 -8.15 2.23
N ILE A 12 41.40 -8.64 1.21
CA ILE A 12 41.08 -8.36 -0.19
C ILE A 12 39.80 -9.10 -0.63
N GLU A 13 39.58 -10.32 -0.17
CA GLU A 13 38.33 -11.06 -0.43
C GLU A 13 37.11 -10.33 0.13
N LEU A 14 37.22 -9.84 1.36
CA LEU A 14 36.16 -9.05 1.99
C LEU A 14 35.94 -7.72 1.23
N LEU A 15 36.99 -7.05 0.82
CA LEU A 15 36.93 -5.80 0.04
C LEU A 15 36.21 -6.00 -1.29
N ILE A 16 36.54 -7.07 -2.02
CA ILE A 16 35.90 -7.39 -3.30
C ILE A 16 34.41 -7.66 -3.11
N VAL A 17 34.03 -8.42 -2.11
CA VAL A 17 32.61 -8.72 -1.79
C VAL A 17 31.84 -7.45 -1.50
N VAL A 18 32.36 -6.54 -0.67
CA VAL A 18 31.73 -5.26 -0.34
C VAL A 18 31.59 -4.38 -1.57
N LEU A 19 32.60 -4.33 -2.46
CA LEU A 19 32.54 -3.57 -3.69
C LEU A 19 31.47 -4.09 -4.65
N ILE A 20 31.34 -5.39 -4.81
CA ILE A 20 30.30 -6.01 -5.65
C ILE A 20 28.90 -5.74 -5.06
N LEU A 21 28.73 -5.92 -3.77
CA LEU A 21 27.46 -5.63 -3.09
C LEU A 21 27.07 -4.15 -3.20
N GLY A 22 28.03 -3.25 -3.06
CA GLY A 22 27.84 -1.82 -3.23
C GLY A 22 27.42 -1.44 -4.65
N ALA A 23 28.03 -2.03 -5.67
CA ALA A 23 27.68 -1.82 -7.08
C ALA A 23 26.26 -2.33 -7.38
N LEU A 24 25.88 -3.49 -6.89
CA LEU A 24 24.51 -4.03 -7.04
C LEU A 24 23.46 -3.19 -6.29
N ALA A 25 23.78 -2.74 -5.08
CA ALA A 25 22.91 -1.87 -4.31
C ALA A 25 22.66 -0.52 -5.01
N ALA A 26 23.66 0.06 -5.64
CA ALA A 26 23.54 1.32 -6.38
C ALA A 26 22.51 1.25 -7.52
N ILE A 27 22.32 0.08 -8.12
CA ILE A 27 21.33 -0.15 -9.19
C ILE A 27 19.96 -0.48 -8.60
N ALA A 28 19.91 -1.24 -7.51
CA ALA A 28 18.67 -1.75 -6.93
C ALA A 28 17.86 -0.66 -6.19
N ILE A 29 18.51 0.24 -5.46
CA ILE A 29 17.85 1.25 -4.63
C ILE A 29 16.91 2.17 -5.44
N PRO A 30 17.31 2.79 -6.58
CA PRO A 30 16.41 3.66 -7.34
C PRO A 30 15.18 2.91 -7.89
N ARG A 31 15.34 1.66 -8.30
CA ARG A 31 14.24 0.83 -8.83
C ARG A 31 13.24 0.46 -7.76
N LEU A 32 13.70 0.15 -6.55
CA LEU A 32 12.83 -0.16 -5.42
C LEU A 32 11.98 1.03 -4.99
N SER A 33 12.55 2.25 -5.00
CA SER A 33 11.81 3.47 -4.69
C SER A 33 10.65 3.71 -5.66
N GLN A 34 10.89 3.61 -6.96
CA GLN A 34 9.84 3.75 -7.99
C GLN A 34 8.76 2.68 -7.86
N SER A 35 9.15 1.44 -7.57
CA SER A 35 8.21 0.34 -7.35
C SER A 35 7.35 0.55 -6.12
N ALA A 36 7.92 1.10 -5.03
CA ALA A 36 7.20 1.40 -3.81
C ALA A 36 6.14 2.50 -4.03
N ASP A 37 6.47 3.56 -4.78
CA ASP A 37 5.52 4.63 -5.11
C ASP A 37 4.38 4.11 -6.00
N THR A 38 4.68 3.29 -6.98
CA THR A 38 3.66 2.64 -7.82
C THR A 38 2.76 1.72 -7.00
N ALA A 39 3.33 0.94 -6.08
CA ALA A 39 2.58 0.08 -5.18
C ALA A 39 1.62 0.87 -4.28
N LYS A 40 2.05 2.01 -3.73
CA LYS A 40 1.18 2.90 -2.94
C LYS A 40 0.02 3.47 -3.76
N LYS A 41 0.26 3.89 -5.00
CA LYS A 41 -0.78 4.38 -5.92
C LYS A 41 -1.80 3.29 -6.24
N ASN A 42 -1.34 2.09 -6.54
CA ASN A 42 -2.21 0.93 -6.79
C ASN A 42 -3.01 0.55 -5.53
N ALA A 43 -2.40 0.60 -4.36
CA ALA A 43 -3.08 0.35 -3.09
C ALA A 43 -4.17 1.39 -2.82
N CYS A 44 -3.93 2.69 -3.11
CA CYS A 44 -4.95 3.73 -3.00
C CYS A 44 -6.14 3.44 -3.93
N ALA A 45 -5.89 3.07 -5.18
CA ALA A 45 -6.95 2.70 -6.13
C ALA A 45 -7.74 1.46 -5.66
N THR A 46 -7.05 0.44 -5.17
CA THR A 46 -7.67 -0.77 -4.62
C THR A 46 -8.53 -0.47 -3.40
N ASN A 47 -8.06 0.40 -2.51
CA ASN A 47 -8.83 0.83 -1.35
C ASN A 47 -10.12 1.53 -1.73
N ILE A 48 -10.09 2.37 -2.78
CA ILE A 48 -11.30 3.01 -3.33
C ILE A 48 -12.28 1.95 -3.84
N ASP A 49 -11.80 0.93 -4.54
CA ASP A 49 -12.66 -0.15 -5.04
C ASP A 49 -13.27 -0.98 -3.89
N ILE A 50 -12.51 -1.22 -2.84
CA ILE A 50 -13.01 -1.88 -1.61
C ILE A 50 -14.12 -1.04 -0.98
N ILE A 51 -13.90 0.25 -0.79
CA ILE A 51 -14.88 1.16 -0.20
C ILE A 51 -16.15 1.22 -1.07
N ASN A 52 -16.00 1.34 -2.38
CA ASN A 52 -17.14 1.33 -3.30
C ASN A 52 -17.94 0.03 -3.23
N SER A 53 -17.27 -1.11 -3.05
CA SER A 53 -17.93 -2.41 -2.85
C SER A 53 -18.75 -2.45 -1.56
N GLN A 54 -18.26 -1.82 -0.49
CA GLN A 54 -19.01 -1.71 0.77
C GLN A 54 -20.20 -0.75 0.67
N ILE A 55 -20.08 0.31 -0.15
CA ILE A 55 -21.19 1.21 -0.47
C ILE A 55 -22.30 0.45 -1.20
N GLU A 56 -21.95 -0.39 -2.17
CA GLU A 56 -22.92 -1.24 -2.88
C GLU A 56 -23.58 -2.24 -1.93
N LEU A 57 -22.82 -2.83 -1.00
CA LEU A 57 -23.36 -3.72 0.01
C LEU A 57 -24.32 -2.99 0.96
N TYR A 58 -23.97 -1.77 1.37
CA TYR A 58 -24.86 -0.93 2.17
C TYR A 58 -26.19 -0.68 1.44
N ALA A 59 -26.15 -0.34 0.16
CA ALA A 59 -27.34 -0.11 -0.65
C ALA A 59 -28.19 -1.40 -0.76
N ALA A 60 -27.55 -2.56 -0.92
CA ALA A 60 -28.25 -3.84 -0.95
C ALA A 60 -28.95 -4.16 0.39
N ASP A 61 -28.35 -3.82 1.51
CA ASP A 61 -28.90 -4.00 2.85
C ASP A 61 -30.01 -2.99 3.21
N ASN A 62 -30.09 -1.85 2.47
CA ASN A 62 -31.02 -0.76 2.71
C ASN A 62 -31.99 -0.53 1.52
N ASP A 63 -32.47 -1.59 0.93
CA ASP A 63 -33.51 -1.56 -0.14
C ASP A 63 -33.11 -0.69 -1.35
N GLY A 64 -31.84 -0.66 -1.70
CA GLY A 64 -31.30 0.11 -2.81
C GLY A 64 -31.01 1.59 -2.51
N VAL A 65 -31.08 1.98 -1.24
CA VAL A 65 -30.77 3.36 -0.81
C VAL A 65 -29.28 3.50 -0.52
N TYR A 66 -28.60 4.35 -1.27
CA TYR A 66 -27.19 4.66 -1.06
C TYR A 66 -26.96 5.57 0.16
N PRO A 67 -25.78 5.47 0.82
CA PRO A 67 -25.47 6.33 1.96
C PRO A 67 -25.34 7.79 1.54
N ALA A 68 -25.77 8.70 2.37
CA ALA A 68 -25.67 10.13 2.11
C ALA A 68 -24.23 10.65 2.13
N THR A 69 -23.39 10.03 2.97
CA THR A 69 -21.96 10.36 3.11
C THR A 69 -21.15 9.09 3.30
N LEU A 70 -19.84 9.17 3.02
CA LEU A 70 -18.95 8.04 3.18
C LEU A 70 -18.85 7.56 4.64
N THR A 71 -18.90 8.47 5.60
CA THR A 71 -18.79 8.18 7.04
C THR A 71 -19.90 7.24 7.54
N VAL A 72 -21.07 7.22 6.90
CA VAL A 72 -22.16 6.28 7.24
C VAL A 72 -21.68 4.83 7.11
N VAL A 73 -20.89 4.53 6.10
CA VAL A 73 -20.37 3.19 5.83
C VAL A 73 -19.05 2.96 6.57
N THR A 74 -18.13 3.92 6.54
CA THR A 74 -16.78 3.76 7.11
C THR A 74 -16.76 3.70 8.63
N ASN A 75 -17.72 4.32 9.31
CA ASN A 75 -17.84 4.25 10.77
C ASN A 75 -18.64 3.01 11.24
N SER A 76 -19.19 2.24 10.32
CA SER A 76 -19.95 1.04 10.65
C SER A 76 -19.04 -0.16 10.81
N ILE A 77 -19.10 -0.82 11.97
CA ILE A 77 -18.39 -2.08 12.22
C ILE A 77 -18.90 -3.23 11.35
N THR A 78 -20.09 -3.10 10.78
CA THR A 78 -20.66 -4.10 9.87
C THR A 78 -19.90 -4.15 8.55
N TYR A 79 -19.54 -2.98 8.01
CA TYR A 79 -18.85 -2.87 6.73
C TYR A 79 -17.33 -2.79 6.87
N PHE A 80 -16.85 -2.17 7.95
CA PHE A 80 -15.44 -2.04 8.26
C PHE A 80 -15.16 -2.35 9.74
N PRO A 81 -15.12 -3.66 10.11
CA PRO A 81 -14.90 -4.06 11.50
C PRO A 81 -13.56 -3.61 12.07
N ASP A 82 -12.52 -3.51 11.24
CA ASP A 82 -11.17 -3.07 11.61
C ASP A 82 -10.89 -1.62 11.22
N GLY A 83 -11.93 -0.86 10.87
CA GLY A 83 -11.83 0.50 10.36
C GLY A 83 -11.59 0.57 8.84
N PRO A 84 -11.91 1.73 8.22
CA PRO A 84 -11.74 1.91 6.79
C PRO A 84 -10.27 2.02 6.40
N PRO A 85 -9.89 1.58 5.17
CA PRO A 85 -8.55 1.81 4.65
C PRO A 85 -8.29 3.28 4.41
N ILE A 86 -7.03 3.69 4.54
CA ILE A 86 -6.55 5.04 4.21
C ILE A 86 -5.70 5.00 2.94
N CYS A 87 -5.59 6.15 2.26
CA CYS A 87 -4.72 6.26 1.09
C CYS A 87 -3.24 6.26 1.52
N PRO A 88 -2.42 5.29 1.11
CA PRO A 88 -1.02 5.20 1.54
C PRO A 88 -0.10 6.23 0.86
N VAL A 89 -0.59 6.95 -0.18
CA VAL A 89 0.19 8.00 -0.85
C VAL A 89 0.22 9.26 -0.03
N ILE A 90 -0.94 9.68 0.51
CA ILE A 90 -1.09 10.93 1.27
C ILE A 90 -1.35 10.69 2.76
N ASP A 91 -1.41 9.42 3.18
CA ASP A 91 -1.65 9.00 4.56
C ASP A 91 -2.91 9.66 5.17
N ALA A 92 -3.99 9.68 4.41
CA ALA A 92 -5.23 10.35 4.76
C ALA A 92 -6.47 9.53 4.40
N ASN A 93 -7.56 9.84 5.09
CA ASN A 93 -8.88 9.29 4.80
C ASN A 93 -9.39 9.77 3.43
N TYR A 94 -10.28 8.98 2.84
CA TYR A 94 -10.98 9.37 1.62
C TYR A 94 -12.03 10.44 1.93
N PRO A 95 -12.37 11.32 0.95
CA PRO A 95 -13.36 12.37 1.12
C PRO A 95 -14.73 11.82 1.53
N ASP A 96 -15.40 12.50 2.45
CA ASP A 96 -16.73 12.10 2.91
C ASP A 96 -17.84 12.31 1.86
N THR A 97 -17.56 13.17 0.88
CA THR A 97 -18.47 13.45 -0.24
C THR A 97 -18.47 12.30 -1.25
N LEU A 98 -19.66 11.82 -1.58
CA LEU A 98 -19.85 10.83 -2.64
C LEU A 98 -20.21 11.53 -3.96
N VAL A 99 -19.67 11.04 -5.06
CA VAL A 99 -19.98 11.49 -6.42
C VAL A 99 -20.59 10.31 -7.18
N ASN A 100 -21.84 10.44 -7.60
CA ASN A 100 -22.62 9.35 -8.20
C ASN A 100 -22.62 8.09 -7.31
N ASP A 101 -22.87 8.28 -6.02
CA ASP A 101 -22.91 7.20 -5.01
C ASP A 101 -21.61 6.43 -4.84
N ARG A 102 -20.47 7.03 -5.22
CA ARG A 102 -19.12 6.44 -5.11
C ARG A 102 -18.15 7.42 -4.48
N VAL A 103 -17.03 6.88 -4.00
CA VAL A 103 -15.93 7.70 -3.48
C VAL A 103 -15.46 8.71 -4.52
N ASP A 104 -15.35 9.98 -4.13
CA ASP A 104 -14.75 11.01 -4.98
C ASP A 104 -13.25 10.73 -5.17
N LYS A 105 -12.86 10.47 -6.42
CA LYS A 105 -11.47 10.16 -6.80
C LYS A 105 -10.63 11.40 -7.05
N SER A 106 -11.21 12.60 -7.04
CA SER A 106 -10.52 13.83 -7.47
C SER A 106 -9.26 14.13 -6.66
N ALA A 107 -9.31 13.92 -5.35
CA ALA A 107 -8.17 14.10 -4.45
C ALA A 107 -7.20 12.90 -4.41
N HIS A 108 -7.57 11.76 -4.99
CA HIS A 108 -6.83 10.50 -4.93
C HIS A 108 -6.46 9.94 -6.31
N ASN A 109 -6.56 10.76 -7.35
CA ASN A 109 -6.13 10.41 -8.70
C ASN A 109 -4.60 10.63 -8.81
N HIS A 110 -3.84 9.67 -8.36
CA HIS A 110 -2.38 9.70 -8.43
C HIS A 110 -1.92 9.24 -9.83
N PRO A 111 -1.26 10.11 -10.58
CA PRO A 111 -0.72 9.75 -11.90
C PRO A 111 0.44 8.76 -11.83
#